data_c2537b569b1218aa7c41ee651e6dedf6
#
_entry.id   c2537b569b1218aa7c41ee651e6dedf6
#
_cell.length_a   1.000
_cell.length_b   1.000
_cell.length_c   1.000
_cell.angle_alpha   90.00
_cell.angle_beta   90.00
_cell.angle_gamma   90.00
#
_symmetry.space_group_name_H-M   'P 1'
#
loop_
_entity.id
_entity.type
_entity.pdbx_description
1 polymer ?
#
loop_
_entity_poly.entity_id
_entity_poly.type
_entity_poly.pdbx_seq_one_letter_code
_entity_poly.pdbx_strand_id
1 'polypeptide(L)'
;MTESRSGRTVGVPRPVWGAVTATLTATVLLLAAACATPPPPGAAAAATSGEPGPSSSPSTGAPRIVPGTSAPAAPTTAPAPELPGGGRVLFPGRRLVALYGHPGTAALGVLGEQDLPGSIARATKLAASYAPLSDVPVVPTFEIIATTASSEPGGDGDYSSESTVASLRPWVDQAAAAGMYVVLDLQPGRADFLSQARRYTDLLRLPNVGLALDPEWHLDPGQKPLAQIGGVDAADINAVTAWLAGLTATTHLPQKLLVLHQFQLSMIRHEHNLDLSHPEIQLLIHMDGNGTPALKDETWAAVTASTPPGLPLGWKNFYDEDTPMLTPTQTMAHQPAPLMISYQ
;
A
#
# COMPACT_ATOMS: atom_id res chain seq x y z
N MET A 1 -20.31 72.64 -35.36
CA MET A 1 -19.00 71.98 -35.24
C MET A 1 -19.01 71.14 -33.99
N THR A 2 -19.37 69.88 -34.14
CA THR A 2 -19.41 68.91 -33.06
C THR A 2 -18.67 67.64 -33.52
N GLU A 3 -17.46 67.45 -33.05
CA GLU A 3 -16.65 66.26 -33.31
C GLU A 3 -17.11 65.09 -32.52
N SER A 4 -17.50 64.03 -33.21
CA SER A 4 -17.79 62.72 -32.62
C SER A 4 -16.47 61.95 -32.43
N ARG A 5 -16.10 61.61 -31.15
CA ARG A 5 -15.01 60.69 -30.82
C ARG A 5 -15.51 59.24 -30.82
N SER A 6 -15.06 58.50 -31.81
CA SER A 6 -15.21 57.07 -31.90
C SER A 6 -14.35 56.37 -30.85
N GLY A 7 -14.97 55.68 -29.91
CA GLY A 7 -14.30 54.78 -28.95
C GLY A 7 -13.95 53.46 -29.59
N ARG A 8 -12.65 53.13 -29.69
CA ARG A 8 -12.14 51.80 -30.04
C ARG A 8 -12.20 50.94 -28.80
N THR A 9 -13.04 49.91 -28.80
CA THR A 9 -13.00 48.81 -27.84
C THR A 9 -11.87 47.87 -28.24
N VAL A 10 -10.86 47.75 -27.35
CA VAL A 10 -9.78 46.76 -27.47
C VAL A 10 -10.35 45.43 -26.98
N GLY A 11 -10.51 44.50 -27.92
CA GLY A 11 -10.94 43.13 -27.59
C GLY A 11 -9.80 42.37 -26.91
N VAL A 12 -10.07 41.84 -25.71
CA VAL A 12 -9.19 40.92 -24.99
C VAL A 12 -9.25 39.56 -25.71
N PRO A 13 -8.12 38.95 -26.09
CA PRO A 13 -8.14 37.64 -26.73
C PRO A 13 -8.57 36.58 -25.69
N ARG A 14 -9.58 35.78 -26.04
CA ARG A 14 -10.01 34.58 -25.29
C ARG A 14 -8.94 33.52 -25.47
N PRO A 15 -8.53 32.81 -24.39
CA PRO A 15 -7.65 31.67 -24.53
C PRO A 15 -8.41 30.53 -25.23
N VAL A 16 -7.84 30.05 -26.33
CA VAL A 16 -8.29 28.86 -27.05
C VAL A 16 -7.77 27.66 -26.27
N TRP A 17 -8.65 27.04 -25.50
CA TRP A 17 -8.38 25.75 -24.90
C TRP A 17 -8.45 24.69 -26.00
N GLY A 18 -7.30 24.33 -26.55
CA GLY A 18 -7.18 23.13 -27.36
C GLY A 18 -7.39 21.92 -26.49
N ALA A 19 -8.47 21.17 -26.74
CA ALA A 19 -8.66 19.83 -26.17
C ALA A 19 -7.57 18.94 -26.78
N VAL A 20 -6.53 18.63 -25.98
CA VAL A 20 -5.59 17.56 -26.29
C VAL A 20 -6.29 16.27 -25.89
N THR A 21 -6.92 15.61 -26.85
CA THR A 21 -7.35 14.23 -26.73
C THR A 21 -6.10 13.36 -26.81
N ALA A 22 -5.51 13.06 -25.67
CA ALA A 22 -4.50 12.01 -25.58
C ALA A 22 -5.20 10.67 -25.79
N THR A 23 -4.99 10.07 -26.95
CA THR A 23 -5.43 8.71 -27.25
C THR A 23 -4.46 7.78 -26.53
N LEU A 24 -4.83 7.33 -25.34
CA LEU A 24 -4.15 6.24 -24.64
C LEU A 24 -4.46 4.94 -25.43
N THR A 25 -3.51 4.46 -26.19
CA THR A 25 -3.51 3.08 -26.68
C THR A 25 -2.97 2.20 -25.55
N ALA A 26 -3.84 1.75 -24.66
CA ALA A 26 -3.53 0.67 -23.74
C ALA A 26 -3.46 -0.63 -24.53
N THR A 27 -2.26 -1.16 -24.74
CA THR A 27 -2.07 -2.49 -25.32
C THR A 27 -2.37 -3.52 -24.23
N VAL A 28 -3.60 -3.99 -24.17
CA VAL A 28 -4.01 -5.08 -23.27
C VAL A 28 -3.61 -6.39 -23.91
N LEU A 29 -2.58 -7.05 -23.39
CA LEU A 29 -2.33 -8.47 -23.66
C LEU A 29 -3.35 -9.31 -22.88
N LEU A 30 -4.33 -9.85 -23.59
CA LEU A 30 -5.19 -10.91 -23.09
C LEU A 30 -4.40 -12.23 -23.04
N LEU A 31 -3.98 -12.65 -21.85
CA LEU A 31 -3.57 -14.03 -21.61
C LEU A 31 -4.76 -14.81 -21.05
N ALA A 32 -5.22 -15.77 -21.86
CA ALA A 32 -6.23 -16.74 -21.46
C ALA A 32 -5.66 -17.66 -20.35
N ALA A 33 -6.31 -17.65 -19.19
CA ALA A 33 -6.01 -18.57 -18.10
C ALA A 33 -6.46 -19.98 -18.48
N ALA A 34 -5.51 -20.92 -18.66
CA ALA A 34 -5.77 -22.35 -18.75
C ALA A 34 -6.01 -22.92 -17.35
N CYS A 35 -7.20 -23.45 -17.11
CA CYS A 35 -7.55 -24.20 -15.90
C CYS A 35 -6.72 -25.49 -15.81
N ALA A 36 -5.86 -25.58 -14.82
CA ALA A 36 -5.22 -26.84 -14.41
C ALA A 36 -5.91 -27.34 -13.13
N THR A 37 -6.54 -28.52 -13.23
CA THR A 37 -7.15 -29.26 -12.13
C THR A 37 -6.08 -29.87 -11.21
N PRO A 38 -6.25 -29.85 -9.89
CA PRO A 38 -5.33 -30.50 -8.95
C PRO A 38 -5.57 -32.04 -8.87
N PRO A 39 -4.53 -32.84 -8.59
CA PRO A 39 -4.68 -34.28 -8.37
C PRO A 39 -5.22 -34.60 -6.96
N PRO A 40 -5.85 -35.81 -6.77
CA PRO A 40 -6.51 -36.17 -5.52
C PRO A 40 -5.51 -36.64 -4.44
N PRO A 41 -5.90 -36.57 -3.14
CA PRO A 41 -5.02 -36.95 -2.04
C PRO A 41 -4.93 -38.48 -1.85
N GLY A 42 -3.72 -38.97 -1.71
CA GLY A 42 -3.40 -40.35 -1.40
C GLY A 42 -3.47 -40.63 0.10
N ALA A 43 -3.95 -41.84 0.40
CA ALA A 43 -4.41 -42.35 1.65
C ALA A 43 -3.34 -42.56 2.74
N ALA A 44 -3.84 -42.62 3.95
CA ALA A 44 -3.21 -42.86 5.23
C ALA A 44 -2.57 -44.27 5.40
N ALA A 45 -1.59 -44.34 6.26
CA ALA A 45 -1.28 -45.58 7.00
C ALA A 45 -1.04 -45.28 8.47
N ALA A 46 -1.71 -46.08 9.28
CA ALA A 46 -1.82 -45.99 10.73
C ALA A 46 -0.85 -46.88 11.47
N ALA A 47 -0.83 -46.65 12.79
CA ALA A 47 -0.48 -47.57 13.92
C ALA A 47 1.00 -47.60 14.29
N THR A 48 1.40 -47.59 15.57
CA THR A 48 0.91 -48.39 16.69
C THR A 48 1.33 -47.81 18.04
N SER A 49 0.50 -48.05 18.98
CA SER A 49 0.54 -47.90 20.42
C SER A 49 1.71 -48.59 21.16
N GLY A 50 2.06 -48.00 22.32
CA GLY A 50 2.89 -48.64 23.34
C GLY A 50 2.92 -47.89 24.66
N GLU A 51 2.07 -48.31 25.58
CA GLU A 51 2.06 -48.02 27.02
C GLU A 51 2.40 -49.33 27.78
N PRO A 52 2.56 -49.39 29.12
CA PRO A 52 3.10 -48.49 30.17
C PRO A 52 4.02 -49.21 31.21
N GLY A 53 4.38 -48.50 32.26
CA GLY A 53 4.49 -49.14 33.54
C GLY A 53 5.66 -48.70 34.42
N PRO A 54 5.51 -48.92 35.72
CA PRO A 54 5.67 -47.84 36.68
C PRO A 54 6.73 -48.09 37.75
N SER A 55 6.74 -47.19 38.79
CA SER A 55 7.31 -47.42 40.14
C SER A 55 8.74 -46.91 40.34
N SER A 56 9.09 -46.13 41.34
CA SER A 56 8.82 -46.12 42.75
C SER A 56 9.57 -44.94 43.43
N SER A 57 8.92 -44.30 44.39
CA SER A 57 9.59 -43.52 45.46
C SER A 57 10.23 -44.46 46.45
N PRO A 58 11.08 -44.08 47.47
CA PRO A 58 10.83 -42.94 48.35
C PRO A 58 12.07 -42.19 48.91
N SER A 59 11.80 -41.07 49.54
CA SER A 59 12.11 -40.63 50.87
C SER A 59 13.42 -39.92 51.24
N THR A 60 13.19 -38.83 51.93
CA THR A 60 13.78 -38.18 53.08
C THR A 60 14.82 -37.13 52.94
N GLY A 61 14.52 -35.99 53.59
CA GLY A 61 15.51 -35.02 54.02
C GLY A 61 15.16 -33.58 53.81
N ALA A 62 14.31 -32.97 54.63
CA ALA A 62 14.17 -31.53 54.72
C ALA A 62 15.36 -30.88 55.44
N PRO A 63 15.76 -29.68 55.06
CA PRO A 63 15.84 -28.61 56.04
C PRO A 63 14.97 -27.42 55.62
N ARG A 64 14.32 -26.93 56.63
CA ARG A 64 13.44 -25.76 56.67
C ARG A 64 14.22 -24.49 56.32
N ILE A 65 13.92 -23.88 55.20
CA ILE A 65 14.37 -22.52 54.86
C ILE A 65 13.18 -21.57 55.00
N VAL A 66 13.41 -20.52 55.79
CA VAL A 66 12.48 -19.43 56.09
C VAL A 66 12.01 -18.76 54.79
N PRO A 67 10.74 -18.40 54.63
CA PRO A 67 10.30 -17.68 53.45
C PRO A 67 10.79 -16.23 53.50
N GLY A 68 11.76 -15.91 52.68
CA GLY A 68 12.02 -14.53 52.33
C GLY A 68 10.84 -14.00 51.53
N THR A 69 10.20 -12.98 52.03
CA THR A 69 9.12 -12.25 51.37
C THR A 69 9.71 -11.58 50.11
N SER A 70 9.68 -12.29 48.99
CA SER A 70 9.96 -11.63 47.69
C SER A 70 8.79 -10.69 47.38
N ALA A 71 9.08 -9.41 47.36
CA ALA A 71 8.13 -8.43 46.84
C ALA A 71 7.69 -8.84 45.41
N PRO A 72 6.41 -8.69 45.08
CA PRO A 72 5.96 -8.95 43.70
C PRO A 72 6.77 -8.10 42.75
N ALA A 73 7.45 -8.73 41.80
CA ALA A 73 8.06 -7.97 40.67
C ALA A 73 6.96 -7.17 39.99
N ALA A 74 7.17 -5.87 39.85
CA ALA A 74 6.27 -5.02 39.08
C ALA A 74 6.08 -5.64 37.68
N PRO A 75 4.87 -5.64 37.14
CA PRO A 75 4.64 -6.17 35.81
C PRO A 75 5.52 -5.39 34.81
N THR A 76 6.48 -6.09 34.21
CA THR A 76 7.29 -5.54 33.13
C THR A 76 6.35 -5.38 31.92
N THR A 77 5.82 -4.19 31.71
CA THR A 77 5.06 -3.87 30.50
C THR A 77 5.97 -4.14 29.30
N ALA A 78 5.55 -5.01 28.40
CA ALA A 78 6.26 -5.24 27.15
C ALA A 78 6.46 -3.87 26.45
N PRO A 79 7.61 -3.62 25.84
CA PRO A 79 7.84 -2.38 25.10
C PRO A 79 6.77 -2.21 24.02
N ALA A 80 6.31 -0.98 23.84
CA ALA A 80 5.32 -0.67 22.82
C ALA A 80 5.90 -1.00 21.41
N PRO A 81 5.09 -1.57 20.49
CA PRO A 81 5.58 -1.95 19.18
C PRO A 81 6.08 -0.73 18.40
N GLU A 82 7.16 -0.93 17.64
CA GLU A 82 7.78 0.07 16.79
C GLU A 82 7.62 -0.28 15.31
N LEU A 83 7.83 0.73 14.46
CA LEU A 83 7.90 0.57 13.02
C LEU A 83 9.24 -0.06 12.59
N PRO A 84 9.32 -0.73 11.44
CA PRO A 84 10.59 -1.07 10.82
C PRO A 84 11.49 0.16 10.70
N GLY A 85 12.75 0.03 11.14
CA GLY A 85 13.67 1.18 11.25
C GLY A 85 13.55 1.96 12.55
N GLY A 86 12.72 1.52 13.52
CA GLY A 86 12.55 2.09 14.85
C GLY A 86 11.53 3.23 14.95
N GLY A 87 11.12 3.56 16.17
CA GLY A 87 10.17 4.64 16.43
C GLY A 87 8.71 4.34 16.07
N ARG A 88 7.84 5.33 16.23
CA ARG A 88 6.39 5.13 16.11
C ARG A 88 5.70 6.06 15.11
N VAL A 89 6.43 7.04 14.54
CA VAL A 89 5.94 7.99 13.54
C VAL A 89 6.62 7.68 12.20
N LEU A 90 5.85 7.63 11.12
CA LEU A 90 6.33 7.25 9.79
C LEU A 90 7.24 8.32 9.18
N PHE A 91 6.67 9.48 8.88
CA PHE A 91 7.37 10.53 8.17
C PHE A 91 7.52 11.78 9.03
N PRO A 92 8.62 12.53 8.84
CA PRO A 92 9.71 12.35 7.88
C PRO A 92 10.85 11.41 8.34
N GLY A 93 10.66 10.62 9.41
CA GLY A 93 11.71 9.84 10.08
C GLY A 93 12.28 8.66 9.25
N ARG A 94 11.73 8.37 8.09
CA ARG A 94 12.18 7.29 7.18
C ARG A 94 11.73 7.56 5.74
N ARG A 95 12.23 6.74 4.81
CA ARG A 95 11.75 6.64 3.43
C ARG A 95 11.42 5.19 3.15
N LEU A 96 10.34 4.95 2.39
CA LEU A 96 9.93 3.61 1.99
C LEU A 96 10.30 3.38 0.53
N VAL A 97 10.90 2.21 0.22
CA VAL A 97 11.18 1.79 -1.16
C VAL A 97 10.56 0.42 -1.37
N ALA A 98 9.56 0.35 -2.25
CA ALA A 98 8.66 -0.79 -2.37
C ALA A 98 8.83 -1.54 -3.69
N LEU A 99 8.64 -2.88 -3.63
CA LEU A 99 8.23 -3.66 -4.78
C LEU A 99 6.71 -3.76 -4.78
N TYR A 100 6.09 -3.41 -5.90
CA TYR A 100 4.64 -3.46 -6.11
C TYR A 100 4.24 -4.73 -6.87
N GLY A 101 3.06 -5.25 -6.58
CA GLY A 101 2.44 -6.31 -7.36
C GLY A 101 1.67 -7.35 -6.54
N HIS A 102 1.22 -8.40 -7.24
CA HIS A 102 0.51 -9.53 -6.63
C HIS A 102 1.44 -10.74 -6.51
N PRO A 103 1.59 -11.35 -5.31
CA PRO A 103 2.52 -12.47 -5.09
C PRO A 103 2.28 -13.71 -5.97
N GLY A 104 1.09 -13.85 -6.53
CA GLY A 104 0.70 -15.02 -7.32
C GLY A 104 0.97 -14.94 -8.82
N THR A 105 1.39 -13.76 -9.33
CA THR A 105 1.58 -13.58 -10.78
C THR A 105 2.46 -12.40 -11.12
N ALA A 106 3.39 -12.61 -12.04
CA ALA A 106 4.23 -11.56 -12.61
C ALA A 106 3.45 -10.58 -13.51
N ALA A 107 2.25 -10.93 -13.95
CA ALA A 107 1.42 -10.05 -14.79
C ALA A 107 0.87 -8.81 -14.06
N LEU A 108 0.97 -8.77 -12.74
CA LEU A 108 0.47 -7.69 -11.91
C LEU A 108 1.59 -6.97 -11.14
N GLY A 109 2.81 -7.01 -11.66
CA GLY A 109 3.95 -6.31 -11.11
C GLY A 109 5.07 -7.20 -10.58
N VAL A 110 6.21 -6.56 -10.33
CA VAL A 110 7.49 -7.22 -10.06
C VAL A 110 7.54 -8.05 -8.78
N LEU A 111 6.59 -7.85 -7.86
CA LEU A 111 6.51 -8.65 -6.64
C LEU A 111 6.20 -10.12 -6.94
N GLY A 112 5.47 -10.41 -8.01
CA GLY A 112 5.11 -11.76 -8.44
C GLY A 112 6.09 -12.43 -9.40
N GLU A 113 7.20 -11.79 -9.75
CA GLU A 113 8.21 -12.35 -10.68
C GLU A 113 9.13 -13.39 -10.03
N GLN A 114 9.21 -13.41 -8.70
CA GLN A 114 10.06 -14.32 -7.93
C GLN A 114 9.34 -14.84 -6.68
N ASP A 115 9.92 -15.83 -6.04
CA ASP A 115 9.43 -16.33 -4.75
C ASP A 115 9.64 -15.32 -3.62
N LEU A 116 9.06 -15.59 -2.46
CA LEU A 116 9.11 -14.68 -1.31
C LEU A 116 10.54 -14.37 -0.83
N PRO A 117 11.47 -15.33 -0.69
CA PRO A 117 12.88 -15.03 -0.41
C PRO A 117 13.55 -14.14 -1.48
N GLY A 118 13.27 -14.39 -2.74
CA GLY A 118 13.76 -13.60 -3.86
C GLY A 118 13.21 -12.17 -3.81
N SER A 119 11.93 -12.00 -3.49
CA SER A 119 11.30 -10.68 -3.34
C SER A 119 11.90 -9.89 -2.18
N ILE A 120 12.16 -10.54 -1.03
CA ILE A 120 12.85 -9.89 0.10
C ILE A 120 14.25 -9.41 -0.30
N ALA A 121 15.02 -10.28 -0.98
CA ALA A 121 16.36 -9.93 -1.44
C ALA A 121 16.34 -8.77 -2.46
N ARG A 122 15.39 -8.79 -3.41
CA ARG A 122 15.23 -7.72 -4.41
C ARG A 122 14.82 -6.40 -3.77
N ALA A 123 13.84 -6.40 -2.87
CA ALA A 123 13.40 -5.20 -2.15
C ALA A 123 14.52 -4.60 -1.30
N THR A 124 15.27 -5.45 -0.58
CA THR A 124 16.42 -5.02 0.23
C THR A 124 17.52 -4.39 -0.64
N LYS A 125 17.86 -5.02 -1.76
CA LYS A 125 18.84 -4.49 -2.71
C LYS A 125 18.40 -3.15 -3.31
N LEU A 126 17.11 -3.06 -3.66
CA LEU A 126 16.53 -1.82 -4.21
C LEU A 126 16.57 -0.70 -3.19
N ALA A 127 16.12 -0.93 -1.95
CA ALA A 127 16.18 0.04 -0.86
C ALA A 127 17.61 0.50 -0.59
N ALA A 128 18.59 -0.40 -0.64
CA ALA A 128 20.01 -0.08 -0.47
C ALA A 128 20.53 0.91 -1.54
N SER A 129 19.97 0.92 -2.76
CA SER A 129 20.34 1.88 -3.81
C SER A 129 19.91 3.32 -3.50
N TYR A 130 18.93 3.49 -2.62
CA TYR A 130 18.44 4.80 -2.17
C TYR A 130 19.12 5.28 -0.88
N ALA A 131 19.76 4.40 -0.13
CA ALA A 131 20.40 4.76 1.14
C ALA A 131 21.42 5.92 1.03
N PRO A 132 22.30 5.99 -0.02
CA PRO A 132 23.21 7.12 -0.19
C PRO A 132 22.52 8.44 -0.56
N LEU A 133 21.25 8.41 -0.93
CA LEU A 133 20.46 9.55 -1.39
C LEU A 133 19.49 10.07 -0.31
N SER A 134 19.54 9.53 0.91
CA SER A 134 18.57 9.80 1.96
C SER A 134 19.28 10.09 3.29
N ASP A 135 18.88 11.18 3.96
CA ASP A 135 19.36 11.54 5.29
C ASP A 135 18.64 10.77 6.42
N VAL A 136 17.64 9.94 6.05
CA VAL A 136 16.87 9.11 6.97
C VAL A 136 16.95 7.65 6.56
N PRO A 137 16.70 6.68 7.47
CA PRO A 137 16.67 5.26 7.12
C PRO A 137 15.75 4.97 5.94
N VAL A 138 16.25 4.19 4.99
CA VAL A 138 15.46 3.66 3.86
C VAL A 138 14.99 2.27 4.22
N VAL A 139 13.67 2.08 4.28
CA VAL A 139 13.05 0.82 4.70
C VAL A 139 12.56 0.08 3.45
N PRO A 140 13.06 -1.14 3.19
CA PRO A 140 12.52 -1.97 2.13
C PRO A 140 11.05 -2.30 2.44
N THR A 141 10.23 -2.32 1.40
CA THR A 141 8.77 -2.42 1.55
C THR A 141 8.20 -3.36 0.50
N PHE A 142 7.12 -4.05 0.83
CA PHE A 142 6.22 -4.67 -0.13
C PHE A 142 4.96 -3.83 -0.24
N GLU A 143 4.52 -3.56 -1.45
CA GLU A 143 3.19 -3.04 -1.73
C GLU A 143 2.43 -4.14 -2.49
N ILE A 144 1.56 -4.82 -1.75
CA ILE A 144 0.89 -6.05 -2.18
C ILE A 144 -0.51 -5.73 -2.64
N ILE A 145 -0.84 -6.03 -3.89
CA ILE A 145 -2.22 -6.00 -4.37
C ILE A 145 -2.99 -7.08 -3.60
N ALA A 146 -3.76 -6.66 -2.61
CA ALA A 146 -4.56 -7.54 -1.76
C ALA A 146 -5.94 -7.82 -2.35
N THR A 147 -6.51 -6.85 -3.07
CA THR A 147 -7.70 -7.04 -3.90
C THR A 147 -7.40 -6.59 -5.32
N THR A 148 -7.76 -7.39 -6.30
CA THR A 148 -7.42 -7.18 -7.71
C THR A 148 -8.67 -6.89 -8.51
N ALA A 149 -8.71 -5.77 -9.23
CA ALA A 149 -9.79 -5.47 -10.16
C ALA A 149 -9.86 -6.53 -11.28
N SER A 150 -11.07 -6.97 -11.61
CA SER A 150 -11.35 -8.04 -12.57
C SER A 150 -12.21 -7.54 -13.72
N SER A 151 -11.96 -8.03 -14.95
CA SER A 151 -12.85 -7.79 -16.08
C SER A 151 -14.23 -8.46 -15.92
N GLU A 152 -14.31 -9.48 -15.08
CA GLU A 152 -15.52 -10.25 -14.81
C GLU A 152 -16.14 -9.84 -13.47
N PRO A 153 -17.47 -9.87 -13.36
CA PRO A 153 -18.16 -9.37 -12.18
C PRO A 153 -17.93 -10.20 -10.90
N GLY A 154 -17.39 -11.42 -11.02
CA GLY A 154 -17.28 -12.32 -9.88
C GLY A 154 -18.65 -12.88 -9.41
N GLY A 155 -18.63 -13.56 -8.26
CA GLY A 155 -19.83 -14.16 -7.65
C GLY A 155 -20.75 -13.14 -6.98
N ASP A 156 -20.22 -12.03 -6.51
CA ASP A 156 -20.89 -10.91 -5.84
C ASP A 156 -21.20 -9.73 -6.77
N GLY A 157 -20.63 -9.73 -7.97
CA GLY A 157 -20.91 -8.73 -9.00
C GLY A 157 -20.09 -7.45 -8.87
N ASP A 158 -19.06 -7.43 -8.03
CA ASP A 158 -18.30 -6.23 -7.70
C ASP A 158 -17.08 -5.96 -8.60
N TYR A 159 -16.70 -6.90 -9.46
CA TYR A 159 -15.51 -6.79 -10.35
C TYR A 159 -14.19 -6.70 -9.58
N SER A 160 -14.11 -7.32 -8.41
CA SER A 160 -12.88 -7.44 -7.62
C SER A 160 -12.67 -8.91 -7.21
N SER A 161 -11.44 -9.25 -6.91
CA SER A 161 -11.06 -10.58 -6.43
C SER A 161 -10.10 -10.41 -5.26
N GLU A 162 -10.50 -10.91 -4.08
CA GLU A 162 -9.75 -10.68 -2.86
C GLU A 162 -8.85 -11.86 -2.50
N SER A 163 -7.58 -11.56 -2.25
CA SER A 163 -6.67 -12.50 -1.62
C SER A 163 -7.09 -12.79 -0.18
N THR A 164 -6.99 -14.04 0.24
CA THR A 164 -7.30 -14.38 1.63
C THR A 164 -6.22 -13.89 2.59
N VAL A 165 -6.60 -13.58 3.84
CA VAL A 165 -5.63 -13.28 4.90
C VAL A 165 -4.60 -14.40 5.04
N ALA A 166 -5.02 -15.65 4.89
CA ALA A 166 -4.13 -16.82 4.99
C ALA A 166 -3.08 -16.87 3.87
N SER A 167 -3.41 -16.44 2.64
CA SER A 167 -2.45 -16.39 1.53
C SER A 167 -1.44 -15.24 1.68
N LEU A 168 -1.85 -14.10 2.25
CA LEU A 168 -1.00 -12.93 2.43
C LEU A 168 -0.14 -13.02 3.69
N ARG A 169 -0.59 -13.77 4.73
CA ARG A 169 0.06 -13.85 6.03
C ARG A 169 1.55 -14.23 5.97
N PRO A 170 1.99 -15.24 5.19
CA PRO A 170 3.41 -15.57 5.06
C PRO A 170 4.27 -14.42 4.52
N TRP A 171 3.75 -13.63 3.57
CA TRP A 171 4.44 -12.46 3.02
C TRP A 171 4.64 -11.38 4.07
N VAL A 172 3.60 -11.11 4.84
CA VAL A 172 3.62 -10.10 5.91
C VAL A 172 4.56 -10.52 7.04
N ASP A 173 4.49 -11.78 7.49
CA ASP A 173 5.31 -12.29 8.59
C ASP A 173 6.80 -12.34 8.23
N GLN A 174 7.15 -12.77 7.02
CA GLN A 174 8.55 -12.81 6.58
C GLN A 174 9.08 -11.40 6.29
N ALA A 175 8.27 -10.50 5.76
CA ALA A 175 8.63 -9.09 5.65
C ALA A 175 8.93 -8.48 7.03
N ALA A 176 8.08 -8.73 8.03
CA ALA A 176 8.31 -8.29 9.41
C ALA A 176 9.64 -8.84 9.98
N ALA A 177 9.91 -10.13 9.79
CA ALA A 177 11.15 -10.77 10.23
C ALA A 177 12.40 -10.19 9.53
N ALA A 178 12.25 -9.69 8.30
CA ALA A 178 13.29 -9.00 7.54
C ALA A 178 13.38 -7.48 7.82
N GLY A 179 12.60 -6.95 8.78
CA GLY A 179 12.60 -5.52 9.10
C GLY A 179 11.95 -4.65 8.01
N MET A 180 11.04 -5.20 7.24
CA MET A 180 10.36 -4.52 6.13
C MET A 180 8.97 -4.00 6.53
N TYR A 181 8.52 -2.96 5.84
CA TYR A 181 7.14 -2.51 5.87
C TYR A 181 6.31 -3.23 4.80
N VAL A 182 5.00 -3.31 5.00
CA VAL A 182 4.06 -3.87 4.03
C VAL A 182 2.91 -2.90 3.86
N VAL A 183 2.51 -2.66 2.62
CA VAL A 183 1.29 -1.91 2.27
C VAL A 183 0.36 -2.89 1.56
N LEU A 184 -0.88 -2.99 2.01
CA LEU A 184 -1.92 -3.78 1.33
C LEU A 184 -2.69 -2.85 0.41
N ASP A 185 -2.60 -3.08 -0.89
CA ASP A 185 -3.27 -2.26 -1.89
C ASP A 185 -4.64 -2.84 -2.26
N LEU A 186 -5.65 -1.97 -2.34
CA LEU A 186 -7.03 -2.31 -2.64
C LEU A 186 -7.48 -1.74 -3.99
N GLN A 187 -7.90 -2.66 -4.86
CA GLN A 187 -8.54 -2.38 -6.15
C GLN A 187 -10.00 -2.85 -6.09
N PRO A 188 -10.93 -2.01 -5.62
CA PRO A 188 -12.22 -2.47 -5.11
C PRO A 188 -13.26 -2.85 -6.18
N GLY A 189 -13.04 -2.51 -7.44
CA GLY A 189 -14.10 -2.64 -8.42
C GLY A 189 -15.31 -1.80 -8.02
N ARG A 190 -16.48 -2.41 -7.83
CA ARG A 190 -17.71 -1.75 -7.36
C ARG A 190 -17.94 -1.87 -5.85
N ALA A 191 -17.05 -2.57 -5.12
CA ALA A 191 -17.09 -2.60 -3.67
C ALA A 191 -16.62 -1.26 -3.08
N ASP A 192 -16.99 -0.97 -1.84
CA ASP A 192 -16.41 0.18 -1.13
C ASP A 192 -15.09 -0.17 -0.46
N PHE A 193 -14.18 0.80 -0.38
CA PHE A 193 -12.86 0.63 0.20
C PHE A 193 -12.90 0.20 1.68
N LEU A 194 -13.87 0.70 2.46
CA LEU A 194 -13.95 0.39 3.88
C LEU A 194 -14.34 -1.09 4.10
N SER A 195 -15.25 -1.61 3.31
CA SER A 195 -15.63 -3.03 3.39
C SER A 195 -14.47 -3.95 3.05
N GLN A 196 -13.71 -3.62 2.00
CA GLN A 196 -12.52 -4.39 1.63
C GLN A 196 -11.41 -4.25 2.68
N ALA A 197 -11.12 -3.05 3.19
CA ALA A 197 -10.11 -2.83 4.23
C ALA A 197 -10.41 -3.67 5.50
N ARG A 198 -11.68 -3.79 5.88
CA ARG A 198 -12.10 -4.59 7.05
C ARG A 198 -11.80 -6.08 6.92
N ARG A 199 -11.72 -6.63 5.71
CA ARG A 199 -11.33 -8.02 5.46
C ARG A 199 -9.91 -8.30 5.96
N TYR A 200 -9.03 -7.29 5.92
CA TYR A 200 -7.62 -7.41 6.30
C TYR A 200 -7.31 -6.88 7.71
N THR A 201 -8.32 -6.72 8.57
CA THR A 201 -8.17 -6.23 9.95
C THR A 201 -7.07 -6.97 10.72
N ASP A 202 -6.96 -8.28 10.59
CA ASP A 202 -5.97 -9.08 11.32
C ASP A 202 -4.53 -8.83 10.84
N LEU A 203 -4.33 -8.49 9.57
CA LEU A 203 -3.03 -8.05 9.06
C LEU A 203 -2.74 -6.60 9.46
N LEU A 204 -3.74 -5.73 9.40
CA LEU A 204 -3.63 -4.32 9.78
C LEU A 204 -3.38 -4.11 11.29
N ARG A 205 -3.59 -5.12 12.13
CA ARG A 205 -3.18 -5.12 13.54
C ARG A 205 -1.67 -5.33 13.74
N LEU A 206 -0.93 -5.64 12.70
CA LEU A 206 0.53 -5.78 12.79
C LEU A 206 1.21 -4.41 12.65
N PRO A 207 2.26 -4.10 13.42
CA PRO A 207 2.87 -2.77 13.46
C PRO A 207 3.50 -2.33 12.12
N ASN A 208 3.92 -3.28 11.30
CA ASN A 208 4.59 -3.06 10.02
C ASN A 208 3.65 -3.10 8.81
N VAL A 209 2.32 -3.04 9.01
CA VAL A 209 1.34 -3.13 7.91
C VAL A 209 0.54 -1.84 7.80
N GLY A 210 0.55 -1.25 6.61
CA GLY A 210 -0.28 -0.13 6.18
C GLY A 210 -1.28 -0.54 5.10
N LEU A 211 -1.97 0.44 4.53
CA LEU A 211 -3.01 0.26 3.55
C LEU A 211 -2.77 1.21 2.36
N ALA A 212 -3.14 0.80 1.16
CA ALA A 212 -3.28 1.66 0.00
C ALA A 212 -4.69 1.56 -0.57
N LEU A 213 -5.18 2.66 -1.08
CA LEU A 213 -6.41 2.75 -1.86
C LEU A 213 -6.03 3.13 -3.28
N ASP A 214 -6.51 2.36 -4.25
CA ASP A 214 -6.27 2.60 -5.67
C ASP A 214 -7.56 3.06 -6.36
N PRO A 215 -7.84 4.39 -6.39
CA PRO A 215 -9.09 4.93 -6.91
C PRO A 215 -9.32 4.69 -8.39
N GLU A 216 -8.31 4.41 -9.19
CA GLU A 216 -8.51 4.13 -10.62
C GLU A 216 -9.43 2.93 -10.84
N TRP A 217 -9.44 1.99 -9.88
CA TRP A 217 -10.24 0.78 -9.89
C TRP A 217 -11.55 0.88 -9.10
N HIS A 218 -11.83 2.03 -8.47
CA HIS A 218 -13.10 2.24 -7.78
C HIS A 218 -14.17 2.73 -8.78
N LEU A 219 -15.19 1.90 -8.99
CA LEU A 219 -16.16 2.04 -10.08
C LEU A 219 -17.55 2.42 -9.57
N ASP A 220 -18.16 3.39 -10.21
CA ASP A 220 -19.57 3.71 -10.02
C ASP A 220 -20.50 2.58 -10.56
N PRO A 221 -21.75 2.49 -10.08
CA PRO A 221 -22.73 1.55 -10.65
C PRO A 221 -22.84 1.67 -12.17
N GLY A 222 -22.71 0.54 -12.87
CA GLY A 222 -22.75 0.49 -14.33
C GLY A 222 -21.40 0.63 -15.04
N GLN A 223 -20.36 1.06 -14.36
CA GLN A 223 -19.00 1.09 -14.90
C GLN A 223 -18.36 -0.30 -14.85
N LYS A 224 -17.30 -0.50 -15.64
CA LYS A 224 -16.51 -1.74 -15.70
C LYS A 224 -15.02 -1.40 -15.68
N PRO A 225 -14.17 -2.26 -15.11
CA PRO A 225 -12.73 -2.09 -15.17
C PRO A 225 -12.23 -1.92 -16.62
N LEU A 226 -11.17 -1.16 -16.82
CA LEU A 226 -10.52 -0.89 -18.12
C LEU A 226 -11.38 -0.10 -19.14
N ALA A 227 -12.63 0.25 -18.83
CA ALA A 227 -13.47 1.08 -19.70
C ALA A 227 -13.32 2.58 -19.42
N GLN A 228 -12.93 2.94 -18.21
CA GLN A 228 -12.65 4.30 -17.75
C GLN A 228 -11.71 4.24 -16.53
N ILE A 229 -11.13 5.37 -16.21
CA ILE A 229 -10.45 5.56 -14.92
C ILE A 229 -11.52 5.80 -13.85
N GLY A 230 -11.43 5.07 -12.74
CA GLY A 230 -12.31 5.21 -11.60
C GLY A 230 -12.05 6.47 -10.76
N GLY A 231 -12.71 6.54 -9.62
CA GLY A 231 -12.52 7.66 -8.70
C GLY A 231 -13.33 7.52 -7.42
N VAL A 232 -12.86 8.14 -6.37
CA VAL A 232 -13.45 8.09 -5.03
C VAL A 232 -13.67 9.50 -4.50
N ASP A 233 -14.66 9.68 -3.62
CA ASP A 233 -14.84 10.94 -2.90
C ASP A 233 -13.95 10.95 -1.64
N ALA A 234 -13.43 12.12 -1.27
CA ALA A 234 -12.67 12.29 -0.02
C ALA A 234 -13.45 11.81 1.21
N ALA A 235 -14.78 11.87 1.19
CA ALA A 235 -15.61 11.38 2.29
C ALA A 235 -15.46 9.86 2.51
N ASP A 236 -15.34 9.07 1.44
CA ASP A 236 -15.15 7.62 1.52
C ASP A 236 -13.72 7.29 2.02
N ILE A 237 -12.73 8.05 1.57
CA ILE A 237 -11.35 7.96 2.10
C ILE A 237 -11.33 8.29 3.59
N ASN A 238 -12.02 9.34 4.02
CA ASN A 238 -12.11 9.76 5.41
C ASN A 238 -12.78 8.68 6.28
N ALA A 239 -13.75 7.95 5.76
CA ALA A 239 -14.35 6.81 6.47
C ALA A 239 -13.35 5.68 6.71
N VAL A 240 -12.48 5.38 5.73
CA VAL A 240 -11.36 4.43 5.89
C VAL A 240 -10.35 4.96 6.90
N THR A 241 -9.97 6.23 6.79
CA THR A 241 -9.01 6.89 7.68
C THR A 241 -9.47 6.83 9.14
N ALA A 242 -10.72 7.22 9.41
CA ALA A 242 -11.29 7.19 10.77
C ALA A 242 -11.35 5.77 11.34
N TRP A 243 -11.76 4.78 10.54
CA TRP A 243 -11.78 3.39 10.96
C TRP A 243 -10.36 2.85 11.28
N LEU A 244 -9.39 3.12 10.39
CA LEU A 244 -8.01 2.68 10.57
C LEU A 244 -7.35 3.37 11.78
N ALA A 245 -7.65 4.65 12.02
CA ALA A 245 -7.21 5.39 13.19
C ALA A 245 -7.76 4.77 14.48
N GLY A 246 -9.04 4.45 14.52
CA GLY A 246 -9.66 3.75 15.64
C GLY A 246 -9.03 2.38 15.92
N LEU A 247 -8.74 1.61 14.88
CA LEU A 247 -8.02 0.34 15.00
C LEU A 247 -6.61 0.55 15.58
N THR A 248 -5.87 1.53 15.06
CA THR A 248 -4.49 1.84 15.47
C THR A 248 -4.43 2.29 16.93
N ALA A 249 -5.32 3.20 17.33
CA ALA A 249 -5.40 3.71 18.69
C ALA A 249 -5.77 2.63 19.71
N THR A 250 -6.81 1.84 19.43
CA THR A 250 -7.30 0.81 20.37
C THR A 250 -6.34 -0.37 20.55
N THR A 251 -5.46 -0.60 19.58
CA THR A 251 -4.42 -1.65 19.67
C THR A 251 -3.04 -1.11 20.02
N HIS A 252 -2.94 0.18 20.33
CA HIS A 252 -1.69 0.87 20.70
C HIS A 252 -0.56 0.68 19.67
N LEU A 253 -0.89 0.61 18.39
CA LEU A 253 0.06 0.43 17.31
C LEU A 253 0.83 1.74 17.01
N PRO A 254 2.00 1.67 16.37
CA PRO A 254 2.62 2.84 15.75
C PRO A 254 1.74 3.38 14.63
N GLN A 255 2.04 4.60 14.19
CA GLN A 255 1.36 5.27 13.08
C GLN A 255 1.26 4.35 11.86
N LYS A 256 0.08 4.32 11.23
CA LYS A 256 -0.20 3.54 10.03
C LYS A 256 -0.09 4.41 8.78
N LEU A 257 0.50 3.86 7.72
CA LEU A 257 0.46 4.49 6.41
C LEU A 257 -0.90 4.21 5.73
N LEU A 258 -1.50 5.24 5.16
CA LEU A 258 -2.59 5.14 4.21
C LEU A 258 -2.17 5.85 2.92
N VAL A 259 -1.84 5.06 1.91
CA VAL A 259 -1.46 5.51 0.57
C VAL A 259 -2.71 5.76 -0.26
N LEU A 260 -2.71 6.84 -1.02
CA LEU A 260 -3.74 7.16 -2.01
C LEU A 260 -3.07 7.26 -3.38
N HIS A 261 -3.33 6.30 -4.26
CA HIS A 261 -2.83 6.33 -5.63
C HIS A 261 -3.54 7.41 -6.44
N GLN A 262 -2.76 8.20 -7.19
CA GLN A 262 -3.31 9.26 -8.00
C GLN A 262 -2.39 9.64 -9.16
N PHE A 263 -2.88 9.54 -10.39
CA PHE A 263 -2.23 10.10 -11.58
C PHE A 263 -3.15 11.05 -12.35
N GLN A 264 -4.42 11.17 -11.96
CA GLN A 264 -5.38 12.15 -12.46
C GLN A 264 -6.12 12.80 -11.30
N LEU A 265 -6.34 14.11 -11.36
CA LEU A 265 -7.02 14.84 -10.27
C LEU A 265 -8.47 14.37 -10.03
N SER A 266 -9.12 13.81 -11.07
CA SER A 266 -10.47 13.24 -10.97
C SER A 266 -10.55 11.95 -10.15
N MET A 267 -9.42 11.29 -9.88
CA MET A 267 -9.39 10.05 -9.10
C MET A 267 -9.73 10.27 -7.62
N ILE A 268 -9.44 11.46 -7.09
CA ILE A 268 -9.83 11.83 -5.72
C ILE A 268 -10.67 13.11 -5.80
N ARG A 269 -11.99 12.93 -5.71
CA ARG A 269 -12.91 14.06 -5.72
C ARG A 269 -12.90 14.78 -4.37
N HIS A 270 -12.96 16.12 -4.38
CA HIS A 270 -12.92 16.96 -3.17
C HIS A 270 -11.69 16.70 -2.29
N GLU A 271 -10.53 16.45 -2.89
CA GLU A 271 -9.27 16.09 -2.22
C GLU A 271 -8.91 17.04 -1.06
N HIS A 272 -9.25 18.32 -1.17
CA HIS A 272 -9.05 19.31 -0.10
C HIS A 272 -9.87 19.06 1.17
N ASN A 273 -10.85 18.14 1.13
CA ASN A 273 -11.64 17.70 2.29
C ASN A 273 -11.08 16.43 2.95
N LEU A 274 -9.90 15.97 2.58
CA LEU A 274 -9.23 14.87 3.27
C LEU A 274 -9.02 15.23 4.75
N ASP A 275 -9.40 14.32 5.64
CA ASP A 275 -9.27 14.51 7.08
C ASP A 275 -7.86 14.14 7.57
N LEU A 276 -7.08 15.17 7.89
CA LEU A 276 -5.70 15.05 8.39
C LEU A 276 -5.61 15.11 9.92
N SER A 277 -6.74 15.08 10.63
CA SER A 277 -6.78 15.25 12.08
C SER A 277 -6.43 14.01 12.90
N HIS A 278 -6.24 12.86 12.26
CA HIS A 278 -5.94 11.58 12.90
C HIS A 278 -4.41 11.35 13.03
N PRO A 279 -3.80 11.59 14.20
CA PRO A 279 -2.35 11.42 14.37
C PRO A 279 -1.89 9.97 14.27
N GLU A 280 -2.81 9.00 14.38
CA GLU A 280 -2.55 7.57 14.19
C GLU A 280 -2.29 7.20 12.74
N ILE A 281 -2.67 8.05 11.78
CA ILE A 281 -2.59 7.76 10.35
C ILE A 281 -1.69 8.78 9.66
N GLN A 282 -0.80 8.28 8.84
CA GLN A 282 -0.06 9.08 7.87
C GLN A 282 -0.66 8.85 6.50
N LEU A 283 -1.42 9.84 6.00
CA LEU A 283 -1.84 9.87 4.60
C LEU A 283 -0.64 10.22 3.71
N LEU A 284 -0.61 9.65 2.51
CA LEU A 284 0.39 9.94 1.47
C LEU A 284 -0.28 9.86 0.10
N ILE A 285 -0.12 10.88 -0.73
CA ILE A 285 -0.51 10.82 -2.14
C ILE A 285 0.62 10.19 -2.95
N HIS A 286 0.31 9.09 -3.63
CA HIS A 286 1.30 8.34 -4.42
C HIS A 286 1.05 8.56 -5.90
N MET A 287 1.90 9.38 -6.53
CA MET A 287 1.84 9.61 -7.97
C MET A 287 2.30 8.35 -8.72
N ASP A 288 1.38 7.67 -9.36
CA ASP A 288 1.57 6.39 -10.03
C ASP A 288 1.28 6.41 -11.54
N GLY A 289 1.37 7.58 -12.17
CA GLY A 289 1.37 7.68 -13.64
C GLY A 289 2.63 7.09 -14.26
N ASN A 290 2.48 6.44 -15.41
CA ASN A 290 3.57 5.88 -16.20
C ASN A 290 3.84 6.69 -17.48
N GLY A 291 4.96 6.40 -18.14
CA GLY A 291 5.31 6.96 -19.44
C GLY A 291 6.68 7.61 -19.52
N THR A 292 6.85 8.59 -20.39
CA THR A 292 8.12 9.31 -20.52
C THR A 292 8.37 10.19 -19.29
N PRO A 293 9.64 10.51 -18.95
CA PRO A 293 9.95 11.41 -17.85
C PRO A 293 9.18 12.73 -17.91
N ALA A 294 9.06 13.35 -19.09
CA ALA A 294 8.36 14.61 -19.24
C ALA A 294 6.85 14.51 -18.89
N LEU A 295 6.16 13.45 -19.33
CA LEU A 295 4.75 13.22 -18.99
C LEU A 295 4.58 12.96 -17.49
N LYS A 296 5.50 12.20 -16.88
CA LYS A 296 5.47 11.93 -15.44
C LYS A 296 5.76 13.19 -14.62
N ASP A 297 6.68 14.05 -15.08
CA ASP A 297 6.96 15.34 -14.46
C ASP A 297 5.75 16.28 -14.50
N GLU A 298 5.00 16.30 -15.63
CA GLU A 298 3.75 17.04 -15.74
C GLU A 298 2.70 16.51 -14.75
N THR A 299 2.55 15.19 -14.64
CA THR A 299 1.66 14.54 -13.68
C THR A 299 2.07 14.86 -12.24
N TRP A 300 3.39 14.75 -11.93
CA TRP A 300 3.92 15.11 -10.62
C TRP A 300 3.61 16.55 -10.23
N ALA A 301 3.82 17.48 -11.17
CA ALA A 301 3.53 18.89 -10.93
C ALA A 301 2.02 19.13 -10.67
N ALA A 302 1.14 18.49 -11.44
CA ALA A 302 -0.31 18.60 -11.28
C ALA A 302 -0.77 18.03 -9.93
N VAL A 303 -0.35 16.81 -9.58
CA VAL A 303 -0.68 16.14 -8.33
C VAL A 303 -0.13 16.94 -7.13
N THR A 304 1.14 17.38 -7.20
CA THR A 304 1.74 18.18 -6.12
C THR A 304 0.98 19.48 -5.90
N ALA A 305 0.50 20.12 -6.95
CA ALA A 305 -0.24 21.38 -6.85
C ALA A 305 -1.65 21.21 -6.25
N SER A 306 -2.28 20.02 -6.40
CA SER A 306 -3.60 19.73 -5.83
C SER A 306 -3.54 19.18 -4.42
N THR A 307 -2.45 18.53 -4.06
CA THR A 307 -2.26 17.87 -2.75
C THR A 307 -2.40 18.87 -1.61
N PRO A 308 -3.23 18.56 -0.58
CA PRO A 308 -3.33 19.40 0.60
C PRO A 308 -1.98 19.66 1.27
N PRO A 309 -1.71 20.90 1.75
CA PRO A 309 -0.42 21.24 2.36
C PRO A 309 -0.07 20.32 3.54
N GLY A 310 1.17 19.83 3.55
CA GLY A 310 1.70 18.97 4.62
C GLY A 310 1.54 17.47 4.38
N LEU A 311 0.82 17.04 3.35
CA LEU A 311 0.81 15.65 2.95
C LEU A 311 2.12 15.27 2.22
N PRO A 312 2.76 14.16 2.62
CA PRO A 312 3.89 13.61 1.88
C PRO A 312 3.44 13.04 0.53
N LEU A 313 4.39 13.00 -0.38
CA LEU A 313 4.19 12.47 -1.73
C LEU A 313 5.04 11.20 -1.94
N GLY A 314 4.53 10.32 -2.79
CA GLY A 314 5.22 9.14 -3.30
C GLY A 314 5.33 9.15 -4.83
N TRP A 315 6.27 8.37 -5.34
CA TRP A 315 6.56 8.23 -6.76
C TRP A 315 6.62 6.76 -7.16
N LYS A 316 5.97 6.38 -8.25
CA LYS A 316 6.01 5.02 -8.79
C LYS A 316 6.87 4.98 -10.06
N ASN A 317 7.78 4.02 -10.15
CA ASN A 317 8.55 3.68 -11.33
C ASN A 317 7.99 2.39 -11.93
N PHE A 318 7.90 2.35 -13.25
CA PHE A 318 7.44 1.19 -14.00
C PHE A 318 8.56 0.67 -14.88
N TYR A 319 8.94 -0.61 -14.71
CA TYR A 319 10.04 -1.20 -15.46
C TYR A 319 9.74 -1.31 -16.95
N ASP A 320 8.48 -1.59 -17.29
CA ASP A 320 8.07 -1.88 -18.66
C ASP A 320 7.49 -0.65 -19.37
N GLU A 321 6.78 0.24 -18.66
CA GLU A 321 6.04 1.37 -19.24
C GLU A 321 6.81 2.69 -19.24
N ASP A 322 7.75 2.87 -18.30
CA ASP A 322 8.55 4.12 -18.24
C ASP A 322 9.70 4.06 -19.24
N THR A 323 9.70 4.98 -20.19
CA THR A 323 10.71 4.99 -21.27
C THR A 323 11.36 6.37 -21.42
N PRO A 324 12.61 6.55 -20.92
CA PRO A 324 13.32 5.66 -20.01
C PRO A 324 12.80 5.77 -18.56
N MET A 325 12.87 4.69 -17.78
CA MET A 325 12.63 4.74 -16.34
C MET A 325 13.71 5.59 -15.65
N LEU A 326 13.30 6.39 -14.66
CA LEU A 326 14.23 7.21 -13.89
C LEU A 326 15.15 6.36 -13.00
N THR A 327 16.40 6.80 -12.89
CA THR A 327 17.35 6.28 -11.89
C THR A 327 16.95 6.74 -10.48
N PRO A 328 17.40 6.07 -9.41
CA PRO A 328 17.17 6.53 -8.02
C PRO A 328 17.55 8.00 -7.79
N THR A 329 18.68 8.45 -8.35
CA THR A 329 19.10 9.85 -8.24
C THR A 329 18.13 10.81 -8.90
N GLN A 330 17.62 10.47 -10.08
CA GLN A 330 16.65 11.29 -10.78
C GLN A 330 15.30 11.30 -10.05
N THR A 331 14.83 10.13 -9.57
CA THR A 331 13.62 10.04 -8.76
C THR A 331 13.70 10.93 -7.51
N MET A 332 14.86 10.94 -6.84
CA MET A 332 15.08 11.75 -5.62
C MET A 332 15.27 13.24 -5.90
N ALA A 333 15.48 13.65 -7.15
CA ALA A 333 15.61 15.05 -7.53
C ALA A 333 14.27 15.81 -7.58
N HIS A 334 13.12 15.10 -7.57
CA HIS A 334 11.81 15.73 -7.53
C HIS A 334 11.63 16.60 -6.27
N GLN A 335 10.83 17.65 -6.39
CA GLN A 335 10.50 18.54 -5.29
C GLN A 335 8.98 18.59 -5.09
N PRO A 336 8.49 18.29 -3.86
CA PRO A 336 9.24 17.76 -2.71
C PRO A 336 9.81 16.36 -3.01
N ALA A 337 10.91 15.97 -2.35
CA ALA A 337 11.47 14.63 -2.54
C ALA A 337 10.47 13.56 -2.06
N PRO A 338 10.19 12.52 -2.86
CA PRO A 338 9.20 11.51 -2.48
C PRO A 338 9.63 10.74 -1.22
N LEU A 339 8.67 10.51 -0.31
CA LEU A 339 8.90 9.73 0.92
C LEU A 339 8.56 8.24 0.77
N MET A 340 7.83 7.88 -0.27
CA MET A 340 7.64 6.51 -0.70
C MET A 340 7.96 6.40 -2.20
N ILE A 341 8.73 5.41 -2.58
CA ILE A 341 9.01 5.08 -3.98
C ILE A 341 8.64 3.63 -4.19
N SER A 342 7.78 3.34 -5.18
CA SER A 342 7.47 1.97 -5.55
C SER A 342 7.92 1.63 -6.98
N TYR A 343 8.07 0.34 -7.24
CA TYR A 343 8.50 -0.22 -8.50
C TYR A 343 7.55 -1.35 -8.91
N GLN A 344 6.97 -1.18 -10.09
CA GLN A 344 6.08 -2.16 -10.72
C GLN A 344 6.72 -2.77 -11.96
#